data_708f6398e656e253efb40b6f149ba233
#
_entry.id   708f6398e656e253efb40b6f149ba233
#
_cell.length_a   1.000
_cell.length_b   1.000
_cell.length_c   1.000
_cell.angle_alpha   90.00
_cell.angle_beta   90.00
_cell.angle_gamma   90.00
#
_symmetry.space_group_name_H-M   'P 1'
#
loop_
_entity.id
_entity.type
_entity.pdbx_description
1 polymer ?
#
loop_
_entity_poly.entity_id
_entity_poly.type
_entity_poly.pdbx_seq_one_letter_code
_entity_poly.pdbx_strand_id
1 'polypeptide(L)' 'KYLDDAYLAHLPQVRVVHGRGTGALRAAVHKHLKKLKYVKEFRLGEFGEGDTGVTIVTFK' A
#
# COMPACT_ATOMS: atom_id res chain seq x y z
N LYS A 1 -5.19 -2.08 -10.21
CA LYS A 1 -6.11 -3.22 -10.34
C LYS A 1 -6.06 -4.17 -9.17
N TYR A 2 -4.86 -4.48 -8.69
CA TYR A 2 -4.71 -5.33 -7.51
C TYR A 2 -5.46 -4.77 -6.30
N LEU A 3 -5.38 -3.45 -6.10
CA LEU A 3 -6.03 -2.81 -4.98
C LEU A 3 -7.55 -2.82 -5.13
N ASP A 4 -8.04 -2.66 -6.35
CA ASP A 4 -9.49 -2.74 -6.62
C ASP A 4 -10.00 -4.14 -6.27
N ASP A 5 -9.27 -5.17 -6.70
CA ASP A 5 -9.66 -6.55 -6.44
C ASP A 5 -9.66 -6.84 -4.93
N ALA A 6 -8.66 -6.34 -4.22
CA ALA A 6 -8.57 -6.52 -2.77
C ALA A 6 -9.72 -5.83 -2.04
N TYR A 7 -10.07 -4.63 -2.47
CA TYR A 7 -11.19 -3.90 -1.88
C TYR A 7 -12.51 -4.63 -2.11
N LEU A 8 -12.73 -5.10 -3.34
CA LEU A 8 -13.95 -5.84 -3.68
C LEU A 8 -14.06 -7.16 -2.94
N ALA A 9 -12.92 -7.75 -2.56
CA ALA A 9 -12.88 -8.96 -1.76
C ALA A 9 -13.10 -8.70 -0.26
N HIS A 10 -13.32 -7.43 0.12
CA HIS A 10 -13.56 -7.03 1.51
C HIS A 10 -12.38 -7.30 2.44
N LEU A 11 -11.16 -7.24 1.90
CA LEU A 11 -9.98 -7.37 2.74
C LEU A 11 -9.81 -6.10 3.58
N PRO A 12 -9.52 -6.22 4.88
CA PRO A 12 -9.38 -5.04 5.74
C PRO A 12 -8.13 -4.24 5.42
N GLN A 13 -7.07 -4.92 5.01
CA GLN A 13 -5.82 -4.26 4.61
C GLN A 13 -5.01 -5.18 3.72
N VAL A 14 -4.07 -4.60 2.99
CA VAL A 14 -3.18 -5.36 2.11
C VAL A 14 -1.76 -4.82 2.24
N ARG A 15 -0.81 -5.64 1.83
CA ARG A 15 0.60 -5.30 1.83
C ARG A 15 1.05 -5.16 0.39
N VAL A 16 1.52 -3.98 0.02
CA VAL A 16 2.02 -3.69 -1.32
C VAL A 16 3.55 -3.69 -1.28
N VAL A 17 4.17 -4.66 -1.94
CA VAL A 17 5.62 -4.79 -1.98
C VAL A 17 6.17 -3.94 -3.12
N HIS A 18 6.97 -2.94 -2.81
CA HIS A 18 7.59 -2.07 -3.82
C HIS A 18 9.11 -2.07 -3.74
N GLY A 19 9.67 -2.73 -2.74
CA GLY A 19 11.11 -2.78 -2.57
C GLY A 19 11.68 -1.50 -1.96
N ARG A 20 12.96 -1.56 -1.60
CA ARG A 20 13.62 -0.42 -0.96
C ARG A 20 14.32 0.51 -1.96
N GLY A 21 14.87 -0.01 -3.01
CA GLY A 21 15.53 0.68 -4.12
C GLY A 21 15.86 2.15 -3.90
N THR A 22 15.60 2.98 -4.92
CA THR A 22 15.83 4.42 -4.88
C THR A 22 14.69 5.18 -4.20
N GLY A 23 13.62 4.51 -3.87
CA GLY A 23 12.43 5.16 -3.32
C GLY A 23 11.47 5.67 -4.39
N ALA A 24 11.83 5.59 -5.67
CA ALA A 24 10.98 6.09 -6.75
C ALA A 24 9.68 5.31 -6.85
N LEU A 25 9.75 3.98 -6.75
CA LEU A 25 8.56 3.14 -6.82
C LEU A 25 7.67 3.36 -5.60
N ARG A 26 8.28 3.51 -4.42
CA ARG A 26 7.53 3.81 -3.20
C ARG A 26 6.77 5.12 -3.34
N ALA A 27 7.43 6.16 -3.83
CA ALA A 27 6.80 7.47 -4.03
C ALA A 27 5.64 7.38 -5.02
N ALA A 28 5.81 6.63 -6.10
CA ALA A 28 4.76 6.44 -7.10
C ALA A 28 3.55 5.72 -6.51
N VAL A 29 3.80 4.67 -5.70
CA VAL A 29 2.73 3.92 -5.03
C VAL A 29 1.96 4.84 -4.09
N HIS A 30 2.66 5.60 -3.26
CA HIS A 30 2.01 6.50 -2.30
C HIS A 30 1.19 7.58 -3.01
N LYS A 31 1.72 8.14 -4.10
CA LYS A 31 0.99 9.12 -4.88
C LYS A 31 -0.30 8.54 -5.44
N HIS A 32 -0.24 7.30 -5.94
CA HIS A 32 -1.41 6.62 -6.47
C HIS A 32 -2.44 6.38 -5.37
N LEU A 33 -2.00 5.91 -4.19
CA LEU A 33 -2.89 5.61 -3.08
C LEU A 33 -3.67 6.84 -2.61
N LYS A 34 -3.06 8.01 -2.65
CA LYS A 34 -3.72 9.26 -2.24
C LYS A 34 -4.92 9.60 -3.12
N LYS A 35 -4.97 9.06 -4.34
CA LYS A 35 -6.05 9.32 -5.28
C LYS A 35 -7.21 8.36 -5.14
N LEU A 36 -7.04 7.27 -4.39
CA LEU A 36 -8.06 6.23 -4.27
C LEU A 36 -9.00 6.54 -3.13
N LYS A 37 -10.30 6.63 -3.43
CA LYS A 37 -11.32 7.01 -2.44
C LYS A 37 -11.60 5.93 -1.41
N TYR A 38 -11.33 4.67 -1.76
CA TYR A 38 -11.59 3.55 -0.85
C TYR A 38 -10.42 3.25 0.09
N VAL A 39 -9.31 3.95 -0.07
CA VAL A 39 -8.17 3.81 0.84
C VAL A 39 -8.37 4.73 2.03
N LYS A 40 -8.45 4.15 3.22
CA LYS A 40 -8.58 4.90 4.46
C LYS A 40 -7.26 5.55 4.83
N GLU A 41 -6.19 4.74 4.82
CA GLU A 41 -4.84 5.20 5.14
C GLU A 41 -3.82 4.22 4.60
N PHE A 42 -2.58 4.65 4.55
CA PHE A 42 -1.47 3.78 4.19
C PHE A 42 -0.22 4.25 4.94
N ARG A 43 0.69 3.31 5.18
CA ARG A 43 1.95 3.60 5.85
C ARG A 43 3.02 2.62 5.40
N LEU A 44 4.27 2.97 5.63
CA LEU A 44 5.36 2.02 5.42
C LEU A 44 5.26 0.91 6.45
N GLY A 45 5.67 -0.29 6.06
CA GLY A 45 5.71 -1.41 6.98
C GLY A 45 6.70 -1.18 8.10
N GLU A 46 6.48 -1.85 9.21
CA GLU A 46 7.37 -1.81 10.36
C GLU A 46 8.22 -3.07 10.41
N PHE A 47 9.09 -3.15 11.39
CA PHE A 47 9.90 -4.34 11.58
C PHE A 47 8.98 -5.58 11.68
N GLY A 48 9.27 -6.57 10.87
CA GLY A 48 8.43 -7.77 10.77
C GLY A 48 7.34 -7.69 9.72
N GLU A 49 7.08 -6.51 9.15
CA GLU A 49 6.05 -6.31 8.12
C GLU A 49 6.64 -6.07 6.72
N GLY A 50 7.96 -6.18 6.58
CA GLY A 50 8.62 -5.88 5.33
C GLY A 50 9.35 -4.54 5.33
N ASP A 51 9.29 -3.82 6.45
CA ASP A 51 10.04 -2.59 6.66
C ASP A 51 9.74 -1.56 5.56
N THR A 52 10.73 -0.76 5.14
CA THR A 52 10.53 0.30 4.15
C THR A 52 10.31 -0.21 2.72
N GLY A 53 10.45 -1.52 2.51
CA GLY A 53 10.19 -2.12 1.20
C GLY A 53 8.72 -2.43 0.93
N VAL A 54 7.84 -2.16 1.89
CA VAL A 54 6.43 -2.52 1.82
C VAL A 54 5.58 -1.36 2.33
N THR A 55 4.41 -1.18 1.73
CA THR A 55 3.40 -0.23 2.23
C THR A 55 2.18 -1.02 2.66
N ILE A 56 1.71 -0.74 3.86
CA ILE A 56 0.48 -1.34 4.40
C ILE A 56 -0.67 -0.38 4.06
N VAL A 57 -1.65 -0.89 3.34
CA VAL A 57 -2.82 -0.10 2.90
C VAL A 57 -4.05 -0.59 3.64
N THR A 58 -4.73 0.34 4.31
CA THR A 58 -5.97 0.03 5.05
C THR A 58 -7.14 0.62 4.26
N PHE A 59 -8.16 -0.17 4.02
CA PHE A 59 -9.35 0.25 3.30
C PHE A 59 -10.42 0.80 4.25
N LYS A 60 -11.30 1.60 3.69
CA LYS A 60 -12.44 2.15 4.44
C LYS A 60 -13.48 1.09 4.76
#